data_0d4ec203c946777708281f7a953311ed
#
_entry.id   0d4ec203c946777708281f7a953311ed
#
_cell.length_a   1.000
_cell.length_b   1.000
_cell.length_c   1.000
_cell.angle_alpha   90.00
_cell.angle_beta   90.00
_cell.angle_gamma   90.00
#
_symmetry.space_group_name_H-M   'P 1'
#
loop_
_entity.id
_entity.type
_entity.pdbx_description
1 polymer ?
#
loop_
_entity_poly.entity_id
_entity_poly.type
_entity_poly.pdbx_seq_one_letter_code
_entity_poly.pdbx_strand_id
1 'polypeptide(L)'
;MKKMWVFLLITLVIGGSPLWAGGKSEAPKAVAPAVAVELPGPELYPGEKDLYAKAAAEGMVVSFDTGPTWANWKKQFNTFSKRYPLVQIVYNDLGSATTVVALEKSRNRPQADTAYYFAASAIDAYKKGLLEPFTPVNFDKLPAVFKAEKGEWFTIHQLVIAFLVNKKLVKNVPQTWQDLLKPEYANSIVYLDPRSTGQGQVLVFAANFANGGSMDNVKPGIEYLGKLHKAGNVLRVEGTTPYAKFLKGEIPIYIGYENDGLKAKYLDGMGDDVAVVIPKEASVAAPYAISLVKGAPHPNAGKLWLNWTMSEAGQQIFAEGFVRPSVPNVKLPQEILDKMPPAPQVIPLDLYKSAERKAEVDKLWAEAVLGK
;
A
#
# COMPACT_ATOMS: atom_id res chain seq x y z
N MET A 1 6.95 -40.68 55.73
CA MET A 1 6.03 -39.76 56.44
C MET A 1 4.84 -39.55 55.56
N LYS A 2 3.66 -39.81 56.11
CA LYS A 2 2.38 -40.14 55.43
C LYS A 2 1.80 -38.97 54.63
N LYS A 3 1.46 -39.20 53.34
CA LYS A 3 0.59 -38.36 52.53
C LYS A 3 -0.87 -38.66 52.86
N MET A 4 -1.62 -37.62 53.24
CA MET A 4 -3.04 -37.71 53.53
C MET A 4 -3.82 -37.19 52.33
N TRP A 5 -4.62 -38.08 51.72
CA TRP A 5 -5.55 -37.74 50.65
C TRP A 5 -6.92 -37.48 51.27
N VAL A 6 -7.47 -36.32 50.97
CA VAL A 6 -8.85 -35.96 51.31
C VAL A 6 -9.72 -36.18 50.07
N PHE A 7 -10.61 -37.17 50.12
CA PHE A 7 -11.65 -37.39 49.11
C PHE A 7 -12.85 -36.52 49.47
N LEU A 8 -13.25 -35.66 48.56
CA LEU A 8 -14.51 -34.91 48.64
C LEU A 8 -15.59 -35.67 47.86
N LEU A 9 -16.57 -36.20 48.56
CA LEU A 9 -17.76 -36.80 47.93
C LEU A 9 -18.70 -35.67 47.48
N ILE A 10 -18.99 -35.61 46.18
CA ILE A 10 -20.06 -34.76 45.62
C ILE A 10 -21.28 -35.63 45.40
N THR A 11 -22.33 -35.37 46.18
CA THR A 11 -23.65 -35.96 46.02
C THR A 11 -24.39 -35.30 44.84
N LEU A 12 -24.78 -36.14 43.89
CA LEU A 12 -25.55 -35.74 42.70
C LEU A 12 -27.04 -35.71 43.09
N VAL A 13 -27.66 -34.54 43.15
CA VAL A 13 -29.13 -34.38 43.29
C VAL A 13 -29.69 -34.19 41.86
N ILE A 14 -30.43 -35.19 41.42
CA ILE A 14 -31.20 -35.14 40.16
C ILE A 14 -32.54 -34.49 40.47
N GLY A 15 -32.68 -33.21 40.13
CA GLY A 15 -33.95 -32.48 40.15
C GLY A 15 -34.40 -32.24 38.72
N GLY A 16 -35.47 -32.94 38.29
CA GLY A 16 -36.12 -32.70 37.02
C GLY A 16 -36.85 -31.36 37.02
N SER A 17 -36.64 -30.55 35.98
CA SER A 17 -37.44 -29.34 35.73
C SER A 17 -38.00 -29.34 34.31
N PRO A 18 -39.19 -28.82 34.06
CA PRO A 18 -39.90 -28.96 32.80
C PRO A 18 -39.36 -28.05 31.72
N LEU A 19 -39.33 -28.58 30.49
CA LEU A 19 -39.05 -27.86 29.25
C LEU A 19 -40.11 -26.77 29.02
N TRP A 20 -39.71 -25.52 29.21
CA TRP A 20 -40.43 -24.37 28.66
C TRP A 20 -39.62 -23.85 27.46
N ALA A 21 -40.21 -24.05 26.28
CA ALA A 21 -39.76 -23.40 25.04
C ALA A 21 -40.19 -21.93 25.09
N GLY A 22 -39.27 -21.08 25.58
CA GLY A 22 -39.40 -19.62 25.51
C GLY A 22 -38.31 -19.09 24.59
N GLY A 23 -38.69 -18.61 23.40
CA GLY A 23 -37.79 -17.88 22.51
C GLY A 23 -37.21 -16.68 23.26
N LYS A 24 -35.91 -16.70 23.50
CA LYS A 24 -35.16 -15.51 23.97
C LYS A 24 -35.10 -14.54 22.82
N SER A 25 -35.85 -13.45 22.86
CA SER A 25 -35.52 -12.25 22.12
C SER A 25 -34.14 -11.80 22.60
N GLU A 26 -33.15 -11.73 21.70
CA GLU A 26 -31.89 -11.08 22.04
C GLU A 26 -32.19 -9.66 22.48
N ALA A 27 -31.86 -9.35 23.72
CA ALA A 27 -31.90 -7.99 24.22
C ALA A 27 -30.96 -7.13 23.34
N PRO A 28 -31.33 -5.89 23.01
CA PRO A 28 -30.43 -5.01 22.22
C PRO A 28 -29.08 -4.93 22.96
N LYS A 29 -28.00 -5.23 22.28
CA LYS A 29 -26.64 -5.03 22.80
C LYS A 29 -26.59 -3.61 23.35
N ALA A 30 -26.33 -3.45 24.63
CA ALA A 30 -26.14 -2.15 25.26
C ALA A 30 -25.07 -1.41 24.46
N VAL A 31 -25.42 -0.24 23.92
CA VAL A 31 -24.50 0.66 23.29
C VAL A 31 -23.50 1.08 24.35
N ALA A 32 -22.24 0.71 24.20
CA ALA A 32 -21.18 1.13 25.10
C ALA A 32 -21.23 2.67 25.24
N PRO A 33 -21.03 3.22 26.47
CA PRO A 33 -21.06 4.66 26.64
C PRO A 33 -20.07 5.33 25.71
N ALA A 34 -20.50 6.41 25.05
CA ALA A 34 -19.66 7.15 24.12
C ALA A 34 -18.40 7.64 24.85
N VAL A 35 -17.23 7.30 24.30
CA VAL A 35 -15.96 7.79 24.82
C VAL A 35 -15.89 9.29 24.57
N ALA A 36 -15.67 10.09 25.63
CA ALA A 36 -15.46 11.53 25.46
C ALA A 36 -14.13 11.76 24.74
N VAL A 37 -14.18 12.42 23.61
CA VAL A 37 -13.00 12.73 22.78
C VAL A 37 -12.89 14.23 22.53
N GLU A 38 -11.64 14.71 22.40
CA GLU A 38 -11.35 16.06 21.98
C GLU A 38 -10.40 16.01 20.77
N LEU A 39 -10.62 16.93 19.82
CA LEU A 39 -9.72 17.10 18.67
C LEU A 39 -8.73 18.24 18.98
N PRO A 40 -7.46 18.14 18.54
CA PRO A 40 -6.45 19.18 18.74
C PRO A 40 -6.64 20.36 17.75
N GLY A 41 -7.88 20.75 17.45
CA GLY A 41 -8.24 21.83 16.53
C GLY A 41 -9.59 21.60 15.86
N PRO A 42 -9.95 22.40 14.83
CA PRO A 42 -11.22 22.22 14.13
C PRO A 42 -11.33 20.87 13.43
N GLU A 43 -12.56 20.45 13.17
CA GLU A 43 -12.82 19.27 12.35
C GLU A 43 -12.26 19.43 10.93
N LEU A 44 -11.64 18.37 10.42
CA LEU A 44 -11.14 18.29 9.04
C LEU A 44 -12.29 18.03 8.05
N TYR A 45 -13.37 17.44 8.54
CA TYR A 45 -14.59 17.16 7.78
C TYR A 45 -15.77 17.05 8.75
N PRO A 46 -17.00 17.30 8.29
CA PRO A 46 -18.20 17.22 9.15
C PRO A 46 -18.36 15.81 9.78
N GLY A 47 -18.58 15.78 11.10
CA GLY A 47 -18.79 14.53 11.86
C GLY A 47 -17.50 13.77 12.23
N GLU A 48 -16.33 14.38 12.08
CA GLU A 48 -15.05 13.79 12.49
C GLU A 48 -15.01 13.45 13.96
N LYS A 49 -15.50 14.35 14.84
CA LYS A 49 -15.50 14.13 16.28
C LYS A 49 -16.38 12.94 16.70
N ASP A 50 -17.54 12.81 16.09
CA ASP A 50 -18.46 11.69 16.35
C ASP A 50 -17.87 10.36 15.88
N LEU A 51 -17.22 10.35 14.71
CA LEU A 51 -16.52 9.17 14.20
C LEU A 51 -15.32 8.82 15.10
N TYR A 52 -14.56 9.81 15.55
CA TYR A 52 -13.46 9.59 16.49
C TYR A 52 -13.94 8.99 17.81
N ALA A 53 -15.05 9.45 18.38
CA ALA A 53 -15.61 8.87 19.60
C ALA A 53 -15.94 7.37 19.44
N LYS A 54 -16.51 6.98 18.30
CA LYS A 54 -16.79 5.57 17.95
C LYS A 54 -15.51 4.77 17.76
N ALA A 55 -14.53 5.32 17.03
CA ALA A 55 -13.24 4.70 16.81
C ALA A 55 -12.44 4.55 18.12
N ALA A 56 -12.52 5.52 19.03
CA ALA A 56 -11.89 5.46 20.35
C ALA A 56 -12.45 4.32 21.22
N ALA A 57 -13.75 4.02 21.09
CA ALA A 57 -14.36 2.86 21.75
C ALA A 57 -13.84 1.52 21.18
N GLU A 58 -13.41 1.48 19.91
CA GLU A 58 -12.76 0.32 19.29
C GLU A 58 -11.26 0.25 19.63
N GLY A 59 -10.61 1.37 19.90
CA GLY A 59 -9.25 1.51 20.43
C GLY A 59 -8.12 1.31 19.46
N MET A 60 -8.34 0.71 18.29
CA MET A 60 -7.28 0.48 17.31
C MET A 60 -7.82 0.41 15.87
N VAL A 61 -6.90 0.60 14.91
CA VAL A 61 -7.10 0.27 13.50
C VAL A 61 -5.96 -0.63 13.01
N VAL A 62 -6.29 -1.72 12.34
CA VAL A 62 -5.33 -2.64 11.71
C VAL A 62 -5.31 -2.35 10.21
N SER A 63 -4.17 -1.83 9.69
CA SER A 63 -3.99 -1.47 8.30
C SER A 63 -2.98 -2.41 7.62
N PHE A 64 -3.43 -3.22 6.68
CA PHE A 64 -2.56 -4.12 5.92
C PHE A 64 -1.84 -3.38 4.80
N ASP A 65 -0.60 -3.82 4.53
CA ASP A 65 0.32 -3.31 3.51
C ASP A 65 0.66 -1.82 3.66
N THR A 66 0.74 -1.34 4.91
CA THR A 66 1.30 -0.02 5.25
C THR A 66 2.54 -0.20 6.10
N GLY A 67 3.54 0.67 5.93
CA GLY A 67 4.79 0.54 6.67
C GLY A 67 5.57 1.86 6.75
N PRO A 68 6.35 2.09 7.82
CA PRO A 68 6.97 3.40 8.10
C PRO A 68 8.12 3.77 7.16
N THR A 69 8.57 2.85 6.31
CA THR A 69 9.81 3.02 5.53
C THR A 69 9.58 3.58 4.11
N TRP A 70 8.33 3.69 3.65
CA TRP A 70 7.97 4.10 2.29
C TRP A 70 6.71 4.96 2.24
N ALA A 71 6.44 5.65 1.11
CA ALA A 71 5.29 6.50 0.83
C ALA A 71 4.91 7.48 1.98
N ASN A 72 5.87 7.90 2.79
CA ASN A 72 5.71 8.79 3.95
C ASN A 72 4.71 8.29 5.04
N TRP A 73 4.45 6.98 5.10
CA TRP A 73 3.56 6.39 6.10
C TRP A 73 3.96 6.69 7.54
N LYS A 74 5.28 6.77 7.84
CA LYS A 74 5.75 7.13 9.18
C LYS A 74 5.18 8.47 9.66
N LYS A 75 5.14 9.48 8.77
CA LYS A 75 4.57 10.79 9.10
C LYS A 75 3.05 10.71 9.20
N GLN A 76 2.39 9.93 8.33
CA GLN A 76 0.96 9.65 8.43
C GLN A 76 0.61 9.06 9.80
N PHE A 77 1.30 7.99 10.23
CA PHE A 77 1.08 7.35 11.53
C PHE A 77 1.28 8.32 12.69
N ASN A 78 2.40 9.04 12.69
CA ASN A 78 2.73 9.97 13.76
C ASN A 78 1.72 11.11 13.89
N THR A 79 1.24 11.64 12.77
CA THR A 79 0.30 12.77 12.76
C THR A 79 -1.12 12.30 13.09
N PHE A 80 -1.53 11.13 12.59
CA PHE A 80 -2.79 10.49 12.98
C PHE A 80 -2.83 10.23 14.49
N SER A 81 -1.80 9.61 15.06
CA SER A 81 -1.74 9.30 16.50
C SER A 81 -1.73 10.54 17.39
N LYS A 82 -1.18 11.68 16.90
CA LYS A 82 -1.27 12.96 17.61
C LYS A 82 -2.68 13.54 17.58
N ARG A 83 -3.40 13.36 16.47
CA ARG A 83 -4.77 13.86 16.33
C ARG A 83 -5.79 12.97 17.03
N TYR A 84 -5.58 11.66 17.01
CA TYR A 84 -6.48 10.64 17.55
C TYR A 84 -5.76 9.72 18.54
N PRO A 85 -5.32 10.24 19.71
CA PRO A 85 -4.46 9.49 20.64
C PRO A 85 -5.12 8.25 21.26
N LEU A 86 -6.45 8.10 21.18
CA LEU A 86 -7.19 6.94 21.68
C LEU A 86 -7.36 5.82 20.62
N VAL A 87 -6.79 5.98 19.42
CA VAL A 87 -6.84 4.96 18.36
C VAL A 87 -5.42 4.55 17.98
N GLN A 88 -5.03 3.36 18.40
CA GLN A 88 -3.72 2.80 18.03
C GLN A 88 -3.71 2.35 16.57
N ILE A 89 -2.63 2.64 15.82
CA ILE A 89 -2.41 2.07 14.49
C ILE A 89 -1.56 0.80 14.63
N VAL A 90 -2.10 -0.30 14.09
CA VAL A 90 -1.39 -1.56 13.90
C VAL A 90 -1.22 -1.78 12.40
N TYR A 91 -0.02 -2.08 11.94
CA TYR A 91 0.28 -2.24 10.52
C TYR A 91 1.16 -3.46 10.26
N ASN A 92 1.17 -3.89 9.01
CA ASN A 92 2.15 -4.82 8.47
C ASN A 92 2.56 -4.40 7.06
N ASP A 93 3.65 -4.94 6.57
CA ASP A 93 4.19 -4.74 5.23
C ASP A 93 4.17 -6.09 4.51
N LEU A 94 3.21 -6.31 3.62
CA LEU A 94 2.96 -7.60 2.96
C LEU A 94 3.28 -7.59 1.46
N GLY A 95 3.16 -6.45 0.83
CA GLY A 95 3.09 -6.32 -0.62
C GLY A 95 1.69 -6.59 -1.17
N SER A 96 1.33 -5.86 -2.24
CA SER A 96 -0.05 -5.71 -2.72
C SER A 96 -0.74 -7.03 -3.06
N ALA A 97 -0.05 -7.95 -3.76
CA ALA A 97 -0.63 -9.25 -4.11
C ALA A 97 -0.79 -10.16 -2.87
N THR A 98 0.19 -10.14 -1.98
CA THR A 98 0.16 -10.91 -0.73
C THR A 98 -0.95 -10.42 0.19
N THR A 99 -1.24 -9.12 0.18
CA THR A 99 -2.36 -8.51 0.92
C THR A 99 -3.70 -9.09 0.49
N VAL A 100 -3.95 -9.20 -0.83
CA VAL A 100 -5.19 -9.82 -1.33
C VAL A 100 -5.32 -11.28 -0.87
N VAL A 101 -4.23 -12.05 -0.93
CA VAL A 101 -4.20 -13.45 -0.44
C VAL A 101 -4.48 -13.51 1.07
N ALA A 102 -3.92 -12.60 1.86
CA ALA A 102 -4.16 -12.54 3.31
C ALA A 102 -5.62 -12.23 3.65
N LEU A 103 -6.23 -11.25 2.94
CA LEU A 103 -7.66 -10.94 3.08
C LEU A 103 -8.54 -12.14 2.71
N GLU A 104 -8.23 -12.84 1.62
CA GLU A 104 -8.99 -14.00 1.17
C GLU A 104 -8.93 -15.15 2.17
N LYS A 105 -7.75 -15.46 2.71
CA LYS A 105 -7.56 -16.49 3.73
C LYS A 105 -8.29 -16.18 5.04
N SER A 106 -8.40 -14.91 5.40
CA SER A 106 -9.05 -14.45 6.63
C SER A 106 -10.50 -14.01 6.45
N ARG A 107 -11.13 -14.23 5.27
CA ARG A 107 -12.46 -13.68 4.94
C ARG A 107 -13.57 -13.98 5.95
N ASN A 108 -13.53 -15.16 6.59
CA ASN A 108 -14.53 -15.56 7.58
C ASN A 108 -14.26 -15.00 8.99
N ARG A 109 -13.03 -14.52 9.22
CA ARG A 109 -12.59 -13.85 10.44
C ARG A 109 -11.53 -12.80 10.07
N PRO A 110 -11.96 -11.64 9.57
CA PRO A 110 -11.04 -10.61 9.09
C PRO A 110 -10.04 -10.19 10.16
N GLN A 111 -8.79 -10.00 9.75
CA GLN A 111 -7.67 -9.62 10.61
C GLN A 111 -7.21 -8.19 10.35
N ALA A 112 -7.83 -7.51 9.41
CA ALA A 112 -7.56 -6.13 9.06
C ALA A 112 -8.85 -5.31 9.02
N ASP A 113 -8.73 -4.02 9.30
CA ASP A 113 -9.81 -3.05 9.14
C ASP A 113 -9.70 -2.36 7.78
N THR A 114 -8.48 -2.06 7.37
CA THR A 114 -8.18 -1.46 6.06
C THR A 114 -7.08 -2.22 5.36
N ALA A 115 -7.07 -2.15 4.04
CA ALA A 115 -6.02 -2.70 3.21
C ALA A 115 -5.57 -1.66 2.18
N TYR A 116 -4.26 -1.51 2.04
CA TYR A 116 -3.62 -0.66 1.07
C TYR A 116 -2.89 -1.53 0.06
N TYR A 117 -2.88 -1.11 -1.21
CA TYR A 117 -2.27 -1.87 -2.30
C TYR A 117 -2.19 -1.07 -3.59
N PHE A 118 -1.42 -1.53 -4.55
CA PHE A 118 -1.54 -1.08 -5.93
C PHE A 118 -2.99 -1.26 -6.41
N ALA A 119 -3.57 -0.27 -7.09
CA ALA A 119 -5.00 -0.22 -7.39
C ALA A 119 -5.52 -1.42 -8.19
N ALA A 120 -4.70 -2.05 -9.04
CA ALA A 120 -5.10 -3.28 -9.72
C ALA A 120 -5.33 -4.46 -8.75
N SER A 121 -4.56 -4.52 -7.65
CA SER A 121 -4.80 -5.50 -6.57
C SER A 121 -6.06 -5.17 -5.77
N ALA A 122 -6.39 -3.87 -5.61
CA ALA A 122 -7.68 -3.48 -5.03
C ALA A 122 -8.87 -3.97 -5.87
N ILE A 123 -8.75 -3.89 -7.20
CA ILE A 123 -9.76 -4.40 -8.14
C ILE A 123 -9.92 -5.93 -8.01
N ASP A 124 -8.82 -6.67 -7.83
CA ASP A 124 -8.89 -8.12 -7.57
C ASP A 124 -9.60 -8.41 -6.23
N ALA A 125 -9.24 -7.71 -5.15
CA ALA A 125 -9.92 -7.82 -3.86
C ALA A 125 -11.42 -7.49 -3.95
N TYR A 126 -11.78 -6.47 -4.74
CA TYR A 126 -13.17 -6.09 -5.02
C TYR A 126 -13.91 -7.20 -5.76
N LYS A 127 -13.36 -7.73 -6.85
CA LYS A 127 -13.94 -8.86 -7.62
C LYS A 127 -14.15 -10.10 -6.75
N LYS A 128 -13.31 -10.32 -5.76
CA LYS A 128 -13.42 -11.42 -4.78
C LYS A 128 -14.42 -11.15 -3.64
N GLY A 129 -15.04 -9.97 -3.59
CA GLY A 129 -16.02 -9.59 -2.56
C GLY A 129 -15.43 -9.45 -1.15
N LEU A 130 -14.18 -8.98 -1.04
CA LEU A 130 -13.43 -8.83 0.21
C LEU A 130 -13.55 -7.44 0.83
N LEU A 131 -14.19 -6.49 0.15
CA LEU A 131 -14.23 -5.08 0.49
C LEU A 131 -15.63 -4.62 0.88
N GLU A 132 -15.68 -3.64 1.79
CA GLU A 132 -16.90 -2.99 2.24
C GLU A 132 -17.02 -1.60 1.60
N PRO A 133 -18.18 -1.20 1.07
CA PRO A 133 -18.38 0.14 0.53
C PRO A 133 -18.20 1.22 1.61
N PHE A 134 -17.41 2.23 1.30
CA PHE A 134 -17.25 3.43 2.12
C PHE A 134 -16.76 4.62 1.30
N THR A 135 -17.46 5.73 1.36
CA THR A 135 -17.10 6.98 0.68
C THR A 135 -16.48 7.95 1.69
N PRO A 136 -15.14 8.11 1.71
CA PRO A 136 -14.48 9.06 2.63
C PRO A 136 -14.64 10.51 2.17
N VAL A 137 -14.18 11.44 3.01
CA VAL A 137 -14.06 12.85 2.63
C VAL A 137 -13.26 12.99 1.31
N ASN A 138 -13.64 13.93 0.46
CA ASN A 138 -13.05 14.19 -0.87
C ASN A 138 -13.19 13.03 -1.89
N PHE A 139 -13.92 11.97 -1.59
CA PHE A 139 -14.16 10.87 -2.51
C PHE A 139 -14.72 11.33 -3.85
N ASP A 140 -15.68 12.26 -3.83
CA ASP A 140 -16.31 12.78 -5.05
C ASP A 140 -15.35 13.55 -5.96
N LYS A 141 -14.28 14.11 -5.40
CA LYS A 141 -13.23 14.82 -6.15
C LYS A 141 -12.33 13.90 -6.98
N LEU A 142 -12.28 12.59 -6.65
CA LEU A 142 -11.47 11.65 -7.41
C LEU A 142 -12.06 11.40 -8.79
N PRO A 143 -11.22 11.35 -9.85
CA PRO A 143 -11.64 10.85 -11.16
C PRO A 143 -12.28 9.46 -11.07
N ALA A 144 -13.26 9.19 -11.94
CA ALA A 144 -13.97 7.90 -11.94
C ALA A 144 -13.05 6.67 -12.09
N VAL A 145 -11.95 6.81 -12.85
CA VAL A 145 -10.96 5.74 -13.05
C VAL A 145 -10.14 5.40 -11.81
N PHE A 146 -10.21 6.23 -10.76
CA PHE A 146 -9.45 6.08 -9.53
C PHE A 146 -10.27 5.62 -8.33
N LYS A 147 -11.49 5.16 -8.55
CA LYS A 147 -12.38 4.69 -7.50
C LYS A 147 -13.41 3.69 -8.01
N ALA A 148 -13.90 2.80 -7.14
CA ALA A 148 -15.13 2.06 -7.37
C ALA A 148 -16.34 2.97 -7.09
N GLU A 149 -17.45 2.73 -7.77
CA GLU A 149 -18.63 3.59 -7.72
C GLU A 149 -19.19 3.80 -6.31
N LYS A 150 -19.20 2.73 -5.50
CA LYS A 150 -19.72 2.76 -4.13
C LYS A 150 -18.63 2.91 -3.06
N GLY A 151 -17.37 3.15 -3.48
CA GLY A 151 -16.23 3.34 -2.57
C GLY A 151 -15.68 2.05 -1.99
N GLU A 152 -15.86 0.89 -2.63
CA GLU A 152 -15.23 -0.35 -2.21
C GLU A 152 -13.69 -0.24 -2.25
N TRP A 153 -13.16 0.53 -3.18
CA TRP A 153 -11.77 0.97 -3.23
C TRP A 153 -11.66 2.37 -3.82
N PHE A 154 -10.63 3.10 -3.44
CA PHE A 154 -10.30 4.41 -4.00
C PHE A 154 -8.81 4.69 -3.83
N THR A 155 -8.24 5.45 -4.77
CA THR A 155 -6.81 5.80 -4.72
C THR A 155 -6.58 6.95 -3.75
N ILE A 156 -5.41 6.90 -3.08
CA ILE A 156 -4.99 7.94 -2.14
C ILE A 156 -3.75 8.69 -2.62
N HIS A 157 -2.96 8.08 -3.48
CA HIS A 157 -1.77 8.69 -4.09
C HIS A 157 -1.31 7.93 -5.34
N GLN A 158 -0.35 8.51 -6.05
CA GLN A 158 0.29 7.92 -7.21
C GLN A 158 1.81 7.94 -7.04
N LEU A 159 2.47 6.90 -7.56
CA LEU A 159 3.92 6.72 -7.53
C LEU A 159 4.42 6.49 -8.96
N VAL A 160 5.52 7.11 -9.34
CA VAL A 160 6.07 7.05 -10.71
C VAL A 160 7.32 6.19 -10.71
N ILE A 161 7.43 5.22 -11.63
CA ILE A 161 8.64 4.41 -11.80
C ILE A 161 9.80 5.30 -12.25
N ALA A 162 10.93 5.13 -11.57
CA ALA A 162 12.17 5.85 -11.85
C ALA A 162 13.41 4.97 -11.59
N PHE A 163 14.55 5.35 -12.15
CA PHE A 163 15.85 4.81 -11.78
C PHE A 163 16.43 5.67 -10.66
N LEU A 164 16.67 5.08 -9.52
CA LEU A 164 17.34 5.68 -8.39
C LEU A 164 18.80 5.24 -8.44
N VAL A 165 19.70 6.16 -8.72
CA VAL A 165 21.11 5.86 -9.02
C VAL A 165 22.02 6.45 -7.96
N ASN A 166 22.80 5.60 -7.29
CA ASN A 166 23.84 6.03 -6.39
C ASN A 166 25.10 6.45 -7.20
N LYS A 167 25.33 7.75 -7.33
CA LYS A 167 26.42 8.33 -8.12
C LYS A 167 27.81 8.05 -7.56
N LYS A 168 27.94 7.62 -6.31
CA LYS A 168 29.20 7.14 -5.75
C LYS A 168 29.61 5.79 -6.32
N LEU A 169 28.64 4.97 -6.74
CA LEU A 169 28.85 3.62 -7.26
C LEU A 169 28.74 3.57 -8.79
N VAL A 170 27.96 4.47 -9.38
CA VAL A 170 27.65 4.50 -10.82
C VAL A 170 28.14 5.82 -11.42
N LYS A 171 29.15 5.75 -12.28
CA LYS A 171 29.72 6.95 -12.90
C LYS A 171 28.83 7.53 -14.01
N ASN A 172 28.29 6.67 -14.86
CA ASN A 172 27.42 7.05 -15.97
C ASN A 172 25.97 6.79 -15.56
N VAL A 173 25.18 7.83 -15.33
CA VAL A 173 23.79 7.71 -14.92
C VAL A 173 22.91 7.29 -16.10
N PRO A 174 22.27 6.11 -16.09
CA PRO A 174 21.41 5.65 -17.19
C PRO A 174 20.22 6.59 -17.35
N GLN A 175 19.87 6.95 -18.59
CA GLN A 175 18.76 7.85 -18.92
C GLN A 175 17.59 7.12 -19.58
N THR A 176 17.84 5.91 -20.06
CA THR A 176 16.93 5.11 -20.88
C THR A 176 16.90 3.67 -20.39
N TRP A 177 15.81 2.96 -20.69
CA TRP A 177 15.74 1.51 -20.43
C TRP A 177 16.85 0.76 -21.18
N GLN A 178 17.19 1.21 -22.42
CA GLN A 178 18.25 0.59 -23.21
C GLN A 178 19.63 0.79 -22.58
N ASP A 179 19.86 1.90 -21.88
CA ASP A 179 21.14 2.11 -21.18
C ASP A 179 21.38 1.01 -20.14
N LEU A 180 20.33 0.56 -19.43
CA LEU A 180 20.47 -0.47 -18.38
C LEU A 180 21.00 -1.81 -18.91
N LEU A 181 20.97 -2.06 -20.23
CA LEU A 181 21.54 -3.26 -20.86
C LEU A 181 23.05 -3.17 -21.08
N LYS A 182 23.67 -2.00 -20.88
CA LYS A 182 25.11 -1.82 -21.10
C LYS A 182 25.93 -2.64 -20.10
N PRO A 183 27.07 -3.22 -20.49
CA PRO A 183 27.93 -4.04 -19.62
C PRO A 183 28.44 -3.30 -18.37
N GLU A 184 28.54 -1.98 -18.43
CA GLU A 184 28.98 -1.17 -17.29
C GLU A 184 28.05 -1.26 -16.07
N TYR A 185 26.81 -1.72 -16.24
CA TYR A 185 25.86 -1.94 -15.14
C TYR A 185 25.79 -3.40 -14.67
N ALA A 186 26.80 -4.22 -15.01
CA ALA A 186 26.86 -5.59 -14.53
C ALA A 186 26.69 -5.65 -13.01
N ASN A 187 25.79 -6.54 -12.54
CA ASN A 187 25.52 -6.78 -11.12
C ASN A 187 25.16 -5.51 -10.31
N SER A 188 24.42 -4.57 -10.92
CA SER A 188 24.15 -3.26 -10.33
C SER A 188 22.68 -2.97 -10.06
N ILE A 189 21.75 -3.68 -10.71
CA ILE A 189 20.34 -3.34 -10.74
C ILE A 189 19.57 -4.17 -9.73
N VAL A 190 18.74 -3.49 -8.92
CA VAL A 190 17.76 -4.12 -8.02
C VAL A 190 16.37 -3.62 -8.37
N TYR A 191 15.39 -4.50 -8.36
CA TYR A 191 13.97 -4.17 -8.49
C TYR A 191 13.09 -5.14 -7.70
N LEU A 192 11.78 -4.86 -7.56
CA LEU A 192 10.87 -5.69 -6.80
C LEU A 192 10.20 -6.77 -7.64
N ASP A 193 9.94 -7.93 -6.99
CA ASP A 193 9.27 -9.09 -7.61
C ASP A 193 7.82 -8.74 -8.02
N PRO A 194 7.46 -8.82 -9.32
CA PRO A 194 6.13 -8.49 -9.80
C PRO A 194 5.04 -9.44 -9.30
N ARG A 195 5.41 -10.65 -8.87
CA ARG A 195 4.46 -11.66 -8.40
C ARG A 195 3.90 -11.33 -7.01
N SER A 196 4.67 -10.62 -6.19
CA SER A 196 4.30 -10.29 -4.80
C SER A 196 4.03 -8.79 -4.57
N THR A 197 4.63 -7.89 -5.37
CA THR A 197 4.59 -6.46 -5.13
C THR A 197 3.92 -5.67 -6.27
N GLY A 198 3.18 -4.62 -5.91
CA GLY A 198 2.61 -3.69 -6.89
C GLY A 198 3.69 -2.94 -7.67
N GLN A 199 4.78 -2.53 -7.01
CA GLN A 199 5.90 -1.85 -7.68
C GLN A 199 6.52 -2.72 -8.78
N GLY A 200 6.77 -4.00 -8.49
CA GLY A 200 7.29 -4.95 -9.49
C GLY A 200 6.34 -5.11 -10.67
N GLN A 201 5.03 -5.21 -10.42
CA GLN A 201 4.03 -5.29 -11.49
C GLN A 201 4.03 -4.03 -12.37
N VAL A 202 4.05 -2.84 -11.76
CA VAL A 202 4.11 -1.55 -12.49
C VAL A 202 5.41 -1.41 -13.28
N LEU A 203 6.53 -1.89 -12.73
CA LEU A 203 7.82 -1.91 -13.41
C LEU A 203 7.76 -2.73 -14.72
N VAL A 204 7.10 -3.89 -14.71
CA VAL A 204 6.90 -4.70 -15.93
C VAL A 204 6.15 -3.89 -16.99
N PHE A 205 5.09 -3.16 -16.63
CA PHE A 205 4.38 -2.31 -17.59
C PHE A 205 5.22 -1.14 -18.08
N ALA A 206 6.01 -0.50 -17.20
CA ALA A 206 6.92 0.57 -17.61
C ALA A 206 7.96 0.08 -18.63
N ALA A 207 8.62 -1.05 -18.35
CA ALA A 207 9.52 -1.70 -19.29
C ALA A 207 8.80 -2.11 -20.58
N ASN A 208 7.55 -2.57 -20.48
CA ASN A 208 6.76 -2.99 -21.64
C ASN A 208 6.47 -1.84 -22.60
N PHE A 209 5.97 -0.72 -22.11
CA PHE A 209 5.71 0.45 -22.94
C PHE A 209 7.00 1.02 -23.55
N ALA A 210 8.08 1.05 -22.79
CA ALA A 210 9.39 1.49 -23.29
C ALA A 210 9.94 0.61 -24.43
N ASN A 211 9.50 -0.63 -24.53
CA ASN A 211 9.90 -1.59 -25.55
C ASN A 211 8.82 -1.87 -26.59
N GLY A 212 7.86 -0.96 -26.77
CA GLY A 212 6.82 -1.04 -27.81
C GLY A 212 5.66 -2.00 -27.50
N GLY A 213 5.52 -2.43 -26.25
CA GLY A 213 4.38 -3.21 -25.78
C GLY A 213 3.14 -2.35 -25.50
N SER A 214 2.06 -3.02 -25.08
CA SER A 214 0.79 -2.38 -24.72
C SER A 214 0.13 -3.12 -23.57
N MET A 215 -1.02 -2.63 -23.10
CA MET A 215 -1.84 -3.36 -22.11
C MET A 215 -2.34 -4.72 -22.62
N ASP A 216 -2.47 -4.89 -23.95
CA ASP A 216 -2.91 -6.14 -24.57
C ASP A 216 -1.76 -7.07 -24.97
N ASN A 217 -0.50 -6.57 -24.94
CA ASN A 217 0.71 -7.33 -25.21
C ASN A 217 1.83 -6.97 -24.22
N VAL A 218 2.04 -7.82 -23.22
CA VAL A 218 3.05 -7.62 -22.15
C VAL A 218 4.41 -8.26 -22.48
N LYS A 219 4.50 -9.02 -23.58
CA LYS A 219 5.71 -9.77 -23.94
C LYS A 219 6.96 -8.90 -24.12
N PRO A 220 6.92 -7.72 -24.81
CA PRO A 220 8.12 -6.90 -24.98
C PRO A 220 8.79 -6.51 -23.67
N GLY A 221 8.03 -6.18 -22.64
CA GLY A 221 8.58 -5.87 -21.30
C GLY A 221 9.18 -7.09 -20.61
N ILE A 222 8.54 -8.23 -20.72
CA ILE A 222 9.03 -9.50 -20.17
C ILE A 222 10.34 -9.92 -20.85
N GLU A 223 10.39 -9.85 -22.19
CA GLU A 223 11.60 -10.15 -22.97
C GLU A 223 12.75 -9.21 -22.63
N TYR A 224 12.46 -7.92 -22.44
CA TYR A 224 13.44 -6.93 -22.00
C TYR A 224 14.00 -7.30 -20.62
N LEU A 225 13.16 -7.61 -19.63
CA LEU A 225 13.63 -8.03 -18.30
C LEU A 225 14.44 -9.33 -18.37
N GLY A 226 14.02 -10.29 -19.18
CA GLY A 226 14.80 -11.49 -19.45
C GLY A 226 16.19 -11.19 -20.03
N LYS A 227 16.30 -10.24 -20.98
CA LYS A 227 17.59 -9.78 -21.51
C LYS A 227 18.45 -9.13 -20.43
N LEU A 228 17.85 -8.31 -19.56
CA LEU A 228 18.54 -7.63 -18.46
C LEU A 228 19.16 -8.65 -17.48
N HIS A 229 18.45 -9.73 -17.17
CA HIS A 229 18.97 -10.83 -16.36
C HIS A 229 20.07 -11.63 -17.08
N LYS A 230 19.87 -11.97 -18.35
CA LYS A 230 20.88 -12.69 -19.16
C LYS A 230 22.17 -11.90 -19.34
N ALA A 231 22.09 -10.56 -19.39
CA ALA A 231 23.25 -9.69 -19.44
C ALA A 231 24.04 -9.67 -18.11
N GLY A 232 23.50 -10.23 -17.02
CA GLY A 232 24.12 -10.21 -15.71
C GLY A 232 24.05 -8.85 -15.01
N ASN A 233 23.18 -7.94 -15.46
CA ASN A 233 23.07 -6.59 -14.90
C ASN A 233 22.21 -6.54 -13.64
N VAL A 234 21.32 -7.52 -13.42
CA VAL A 234 20.49 -7.59 -12.23
C VAL A 234 21.27 -8.20 -11.07
N LEU A 235 21.47 -7.41 -10.04
CA LEU A 235 22.06 -7.83 -8.76
C LEU A 235 21.10 -8.72 -7.98
N ARG A 236 19.84 -8.26 -7.81
CA ARG A 236 18.81 -8.97 -7.05
C ARG A 236 17.41 -8.55 -7.47
N VAL A 237 16.45 -9.47 -7.21
CA VAL A 237 15.01 -9.19 -7.15
C VAL A 237 14.58 -9.32 -5.70
N GLU A 238 13.93 -8.30 -5.15
CA GLU A 238 13.55 -8.24 -3.74
C GLU A 238 12.02 -8.40 -3.58
N GLY A 239 11.59 -9.01 -2.46
CA GLY A 239 10.16 -9.17 -2.13
C GLY A 239 9.54 -7.98 -1.40
N THR A 240 10.37 -7.11 -0.83
CA THR A 240 9.96 -5.89 -0.11
C THR A 240 10.92 -4.75 -0.45
N THR A 241 10.56 -3.52 -0.09
CA THR A 241 11.39 -2.35 -0.44
C THR A 241 12.82 -2.45 0.09
N PRO A 242 13.83 -2.35 -0.77
CA PRO A 242 15.23 -2.36 -0.39
C PRO A 242 15.76 -0.96 -0.04
N TYR A 243 14.89 0.01 0.24
CA TYR A 243 15.25 1.42 0.41
C TYR A 243 16.37 1.65 1.43
N ALA A 244 16.32 0.96 2.58
CA ALA A 244 17.38 1.07 3.58
C ALA A 244 18.75 0.58 3.08
N LYS A 245 18.77 -0.45 2.23
CA LYS A 245 20.00 -0.94 1.57
C LYS A 245 20.52 0.07 0.54
N PHE A 246 19.61 0.73 -0.19
CA PHE A 246 19.97 1.80 -1.12
C PHE A 246 20.62 2.98 -0.40
N LEU A 247 20.05 3.45 0.71
CA LEU A 247 20.64 4.52 1.54
C LEU A 247 22.03 4.18 2.09
N LYS A 248 22.28 2.91 2.40
CA LYS A 248 23.60 2.42 2.86
C LYS A 248 24.62 2.24 1.75
N GLY A 249 24.24 2.45 0.49
CA GLY A 249 25.13 2.26 -0.66
C GLY A 249 25.34 0.80 -1.05
N GLU A 250 24.45 -0.13 -0.65
CA GLU A 250 24.52 -1.54 -1.02
C GLU A 250 23.91 -1.81 -2.40
N ILE A 251 23.22 -0.82 -2.97
CA ILE A 251 22.52 -0.91 -4.25
C ILE A 251 22.97 0.23 -5.17
N PRO A 252 23.64 -0.07 -6.27
CA PRO A 252 24.05 0.95 -7.24
C PRO A 252 22.87 1.60 -7.98
N ILE A 253 21.94 0.78 -8.48
CA ILE A 253 20.75 1.23 -9.22
C ILE A 253 19.51 0.50 -8.65
N TYR A 254 18.57 1.26 -8.10
CA TYR A 254 17.27 0.75 -7.71
C TYR A 254 16.21 1.23 -8.71
N ILE A 255 15.59 0.31 -9.44
CA ILE A 255 14.42 0.64 -10.24
C ILE A 255 13.23 0.60 -9.28
N GLY A 256 12.86 1.78 -8.81
CA GLY A 256 11.86 1.98 -7.76
C GLY A 256 10.91 3.11 -8.11
N TYR A 257 10.42 3.77 -7.10
CA TYR A 257 9.57 4.93 -7.29
C TYR A 257 10.34 6.25 -7.12
N GLU A 258 9.98 7.25 -7.93
CA GLU A 258 10.53 8.61 -7.91
C GLU A 258 10.62 9.19 -6.50
N ASN A 259 9.54 9.06 -5.71
CA ASN A 259 9.47 9.59 -4.35
C ASN A 259 10.56 9.04 -3.42
N ASP A 260 10.94 7.76 -3.55
CA ASP A 260 12.01 7.19 -2.75
C ASP A 260 13.35 7.85 -3.09
N GLY A 261 13.62 8.09 -4.37
CA GLY A 261 14.82 8.79 -4.80
C GLY A 261 14.85 10.27 -4.35
N LEU A 262 13.73 10.97 -4.49
CA LEU A 262 13.61 12.36 -4.03
C LEU A 262 13.74 12.46 -2.50
N LYS A 263 13.15 11.51 -1.77
CA LYS A 263 13.31 11.40 -0.31
C LYS A 263 14.76 11.15 0.08
N ALA A 264 15.44 10.21 -0.60
CA ALA A 264 16.87 9.97 -0.38
C ALA A 264 17.70 11.24 -0.59
N LYS A 265 17.39 11.98 -1.67
CA LYS A 265 18.08 13.21 -2.04
C LYS A 265 17.86 14.35 -1.05
N TYR A 266 16.61 14.62 -0.68
CA TYR A 266 16.25 15.86 0.01
C TYR A 266 15.95 15.69 1.51
N LEU A 267 15.64 14.46 1.98
CA LEU A 267 15.23 14.20 3.36
C LEU A 267 16.16 13.27 4.12
N ASP A 268 16.71 12.24 3.45
CA ASP A 268 17.49 11.19 4.11
C ASP A 268 19.02 11.32 3.89
N GLY A 269 19.49 12.51 3.45
CA GLY A 269 20.89 12.93 3.52
C GLY A 269 21.81 12.47 2.39
N MET A 270 21.30 11.83 1.34
CA MET A 270 22.15 11.47 0.19
C MET A 270 22.50 12.67 -0.70
N GLY A 271 21.69 13.73 -0.68
CA GLY A 271 21.99 14.97 -1.42
C GLY A 271 22.22 14.71 -2.93
N ASP A 272 23.31 15.28 -3.45
CA ASP A 272 23.69 15.13 -4.85
C ASP A 272 24.34 13.78 -5.19
N ASP A 273 24.54 12.90 -4.23
CA ASP A 273 25.04 11.55 -4.47
C ASP A 273 23.97 10.64 -5.09
N VAL A 274 22.69 11.04 -5.09
CA VAL A 274 21.61 10.32 -5.75
C VAL A 274 21.13 11.08 -6.98
N ALA A 275 20.97 10.36 -8.10
CA ALA A 275 20.21 10.82 -9.25
C ALA A 275 18.87 10.07 -9.31
N VAL A 276 17.81 10.81 -9.61
CA VAL A 276 16.46 10.29 -9.84
C VAL A 276 16.12 10.52 -11.31
N VAL A 277 15.98 9.44 -12.06
CA VAL A 277 15.76 9.50 -13.51
C VAL A 277 14.44 8.85 -13.85
N ILE A 278 13.49 9.63 -14.37
CA ILE A 278 12.31 9.09 -15.03
C ILE A 278 12.74 8.77 -16.46
N PRO A 279 12.68 7.49 -16.89
CA PRO A 279 13.20 7.08 -18.21
C PRO A 279 12.57 7.86 -19.36
N LYS A 280 13.37 8.21 -20.38
CA LYS A 280 12.95 9.08 -21.48
C LYS A 280 11.94 8.43 -22.42
N GLU A 281 12.03 7.10 -22.61
CA GLU A 281 11.15 6.38 -23.54
C GLU A 281 9.74 6.25 -22.98
N ALA A 282 9.63 5.79 -21.75
CA ALA A 282 8.36 5.65 -21.03
C ALA A 282 8.59 5.39 -19.54
N SER A 283 7.66 5.82 -18.74
CA SER A 283 7.44 5.39 -17.36
C SER A 283 5.95 5.23 -17.10
N VAL A 284 5.60 4.74 -15.93
CA VAL A 284 4.20 4.50 -15.52
C VAL A 284 3.95 5.11 -14.15
N ALA A 285 2.82 5.77 -14.00
CA ALA A 285 2.28 6.14 -12.70
C ALA A 285 1.47 4.97 -12.14
N ALA A 286 1.78 4.58 -10.91
CA ALA A 286 1.06 3.58 -10.14
C ALA A 286 0.09 4.26 -9.17
N PRO A 287 -1.21 4.30 -9.43
CA PRO A 287 -2.17 4.67 -8.41
C PRO A 287 -2.23 3.60 -7.33
N TYR A 288 -2.14 4.02 -6.07
CA TYR A 288 -2.31 3.15 -4.92
C TYR A 288 -3.64 3.43 -4.24
N ALA A 289 -4.36 2.37 -3.97
CA ALA A 289 -5.69 2.40 -3.37
C ALA A 289 -5.65 1.94 -1.92
N ILE A 290 -6.67 2.38 -1.19
CA ILE A 290 -6.99 1.88 0.14
C ILE A 290 -8.46 1.49 0.18
N SER A 291 -8.83 0.58 1.08
CA SER A 291 -10.19 0.04 1.18
C SER A 291 -10.56 -0.24 2.61
N LEU A 292 -11.86 -0.22 2.92
CA LEU A 292 -12.41 -0.83 4.12
C LEU A 292 -12.58 -2.33 3.87
N VAL A 293 -12.09 -3.16 4.78
CA VAL A 293 -12.20 -4.62 4.66
C VAL A 293 -13.61 -5.06 5.07
N LYS A 294 -14.20 -5.96 4.32
CA LYS A 294 -15.53 -6.49 4.63
C LYS A 294 -15.51 -7.25 5.96
N GLY A 295 -16.40 -6.86 6.88
CA GLY A 295 -16.46 -7.42 8.22
C GLY A 295 -15.28 -6.99 9.12
N ALA A 296 -14.68 -5.83 8.86
CA ALA A 296 -13.60 -5.24 9.65
C ALA A 296 -13.87 -5.34 11.17
N PRO A 297 -12.90 -5.79 11.98
CA PRO A 297 -13.06 -5.87 13.45
C PRO A 297 -13.32 -4.51 14.11
N HIS A 298 -12.71 -3.44 13.58
CA HIS A 298 -12.81 -2.08 14.09
C HIS A 298 -13.27 -1.11 12.98
N PRO A 299 -14.55 -1.22 12.53
CA PRO A 299 -15.00 -0.54 11.31
C PRO A 299 -15.02 1.00 11.44
N ASN A 300 -15.25 1.56 12.63
CA ASN A 300 -15.23 3.01 12.81
C ASN A 300 -13.78 3.55 12.82
N ALA A 301 -12.86 2.84 13.42
CA ALA A 301 -11.43 3.17 13.37
C ALA A 301 -10.89 3.04 11.93
N GLY A 302 -11.32 2.02 11.19
CA GLY A 302 -11.05 1.89 9.76
C GLY A 302 -11.54 3.11 8.96
N LYS A 303 -12.81 3.49 9.14
CA LYS A 303 -13.39 4.68 8.48
C LYS A 303 -12.69 5.98 8.87
N LEU A 304 -12.28 6.13 10.15
CA LEU A 304 -11.51 7.28 10.60
C LEU A 304 -10.15 7.36 9.89
N TRP A 305 -9.45 6.23 9.78
CA TRP A 305 -8.18 6.13 9.07
C TRP A 305 -8.32 6.45 7.58
N LEU A 306 -9.36 5.95 6.91
CA LEU A 306 -9.65 6.24 5.51
C LEU A 306 -9.96 7.73 5.28
N ASN A 307 -10.78 8.36 6.13
CA ASN A 307 -11.04 9.80 6.08
C ASN A 307 -9.76 10.61 6.32
N TRP A 308 -8.91 10.19 7.27
CA TRP A 308 -7.63 10.84 7.50
C TRP A 308 -6.76 10.85 6.26
N THR A 309 -6.55 9.70 5.61
CA THR A 309 -5.71 9.61 4.40
C THR A 309 -6.26 10.41 3.22
N MET A 310 -7.58 10.62 3.16
CA MET A 310 -8.27 11.38 2.12
C MET A 310 -8.50 12.85 2.48
N SER A 311 -8.27 13.26 3.73
CA SER A 311 -8.33 14.67 4.14
C SER A 311 -7.23 15.48 3.48
N GLU A 312 -7.40 16.80 3.38
CA GLU A 312 -6.36 17.71 2.85
C GLU A 312 -5.05 17.54 3.64
N ALA A 313 -5.12 17.43 4.97
CA ALA A 313 -3.95 17.21 5.82
C ALA A 313 -3.21 15.88 5.51
N GLY A 314 -3.95 14.78 5.35
CA GLY A 314 -3.36 13.50 4.97
C GLY A 314 -2.73 13.53 3.58
N GLN A 315 -3.37 14.18 2.61
CA GLN A 315 -2.87 14.32 1.25
C GLN A 315 -1.60 15.21 1.19
N GLN A 316 -1.54 16.29 1.98
CA GLN A 316 -0.33 17.13 2.11
C GLN A 316 0.84 16.33 2.69
N ILE A 317 0.61 15.47 3.70
CA ILE A 317 1.66 14.63 4.26
C ILE A 317 2.25 13.67 3.21
N PHE A 318 1.44 13.11 2.30
CA PHE A 318 1.97 12.33 1.18
C PHE A 318 2.92 13.18 0.32
N ALA A 319 2.51 14.40 -0.03
CA ALA A 319 3.32 15.29 -0.86
C ALA A 319 4.63 15.73 -0.19
N GLU A 320 4.65 15.92 1.12
CA GLU A 320 5.88 16.21 1.88
C GLU A 320 6.93 15.07 1.78
N GLY A 321 6.51 13.86 1.47
CA GLY A 321 7.36 12.72 1.13
C GLY A 321 7.55 12.53 -0.38
N PHE A 322 7.24 13.55 -1.18
CA PHE A 322 7.28 13.53 -2.65
C PHE A 322 6.35 12.49 -3.31
N VAL A 323 5.34 12.05 -2.58
CA VAL A 323 4.30 11.15 -3.08
C VAL A 323 3.17 12.01 -3.67
N ARG A 324 2.76 11.74 -4.91
CA ARG A 324 1.76 12.54 -5.63
C ARG A 324 0.36 12.28 -5.10
N PRO A 325 -0.35 13.25 -4.49
CA PRO A 325 -1.71 13.06 -3.98
C PRO A 325 -2.70 12.62 -5.08
N SER A 326 -3.69 11.78 -4.72
CA SER A 326 -4.79 11.44 -5.64
C SER A 326 -5.92 12.46 -5.63
N VAL A 327 -6.13 13.17 -4.52
CA VAL A 327 -7.15 14.22 -4.44
C VAL A 327 -6.69 15.44 -5.24
N PRO A 328 -7.45 15.89 -6.26
CA PRO A 328 -7.07 17.04 -7.06
C PRO A 328 -7.07 18.34 -6.23
N ASN A 329 -6.23 19.28 -6.66
CA ASN A 329 -6.18 20.66 -6.11
C ASN A 329 -5.83 20.74 -4.61
N VAL A 330 -5.16 19.73 -4.06
CA VAL A 330 -4.54 19.85 -2.74
C VAL A 330 -3.48 20.94 -2.80
N LYS A 331 -3.53 21.88 -1.86
CA LYS A 331 -2.55 22.95 -1.78
C LYS A 331 -1.21 22.39 -1.31
N LEU A 332 -0.22 22.40 -2.19
CA LEU A 332 1.13 21.93 -1.91
C LEU A 332 2.07 23.12 -1.73
N PRO A 333 3.03 23.06 -0.79
CA PRO A 333 4.10 24.05 -0.68
C PRO A 333 4.91 24.12 -1.99
N GLN A 334 5.24 25.35 -2.43
CA GLN A 334 6.00 25.56 -3.67
C GLN A 334 7.35 24.84 -3.64
N GLU A 335 8.02 24.80 -2.49
CA GLU A 335 9.29 24.09 -2.31
C GLU A 335 9.20 22.58 -2.60
N ILE A 336 8.05 21.96 -2.41
CA ILE A 336 7.80 20.55 -2.76
C ILE A 336 7.63 20.43 -4.26
N LEU A 337 6.85 21.32 -4.87
CA LEU A 337 6.61 21.33 -6.32
C LEU A 337 7.92 21.56 -7.11
N ASP A 338 8.80 22.44 -6.63
CA ASP A 338 10.08 22.75 -7.25
C ASP A 338 11.05 21.54 -7.24
N LYS A 339 10.88 20.63 -6.29
CA LYS A 339 11.71 19.41 -6.16
C LYS A 339 11.13 18.21 -6.91
N MET A 340 9.86 18.27 -7.32
CA MET A 340 9.20 17.19 -8.06
C MET A 340 9.26 17.48 -9.57
N PRO A 341 10.09 16.79 -10.34
CA PRO A 341 10.23 17.10 -11.76
C PRO A 341 8.92 16.82 -12.53
N PRO A 342 8.63 17.58 -13.59
CA PRO A 342 7.62 17.21 -14.56
C PRO A 342 7.91 15.83 -15.16
N ALA A 343 6.89 15.02 -15.36
CA ALA A 343 7.02 13.67 -15.90
C ALA A 343 6.10 13.47 -17.13
N PRO A 344 6.32 14.19 -18.24
CA PRO A 344 5.44 14.15 -19.41
C PRO A 344 5.41 12.79 -20.12
N GLN A 345 6.46 11.96 -19.95
CA GLN A 345 6.58 10.63 -20.51
C GLN A 345 5.87 9.53 -19.70
N VAL A 346 5.16 9.92 -18.62
CA VAL A 346 4.43 8.96 -17.80
C VAL A 346 3.13 8.56 -18.48
N ILE A 347 2.97 7.26 -18.69
CA ILE A 347 1.79 6.66 -19.31
C ILE A 347 0.80 6.28 -18.21
N PRO A 348 -0.47 6.70 -18.30
CA PRO A 348 -1.49 6.24 -17.39
C PRO A 348 -1.79 4.75 -17.61
N LEU A 349 -1.90 4.00 -16.51
CA LEU A 349 -2.16 2.58 -16.56
C LEU A 349 -3.67 2.29 -16.53
N ASP A 350 -4.15 1.45 -17.44
CA ASP A 350 -5.48 0.86 -17.34
C ASP A 350 -5.48 -0.16 -16.19
N LEU A 351 -6.10 0.22 -15.09
CA LEU A 351 -6.07 -0.55 -13.84
C LEU A 351 -6.83 -1.87 -13.94
N TYR A 352 -7.94 -1.90 -14.69
CA TYR A 352 -8.72 -3.13 -14.88
C TYR A 352 -7.97 -4.13 -15.75
N LYS A 353 -7.40 -3.68 -16.88
CA LYS A 353 -6.53 -4.52 -17.71
C LYS A 353 -5.29 -4.97 -16.93
N SER A 354 -4.70 -4.10 -16.12
CA SER A 354 -3.55 -4.47 -15.28
C SER A 354 -3.91 -5.60 -14.29
N ALA A 355 -5.09 -5.56 -13.68
CA ALA A 355 -5.59 -6.62 -12.82
C ALA A 355 -5.82 -7.94 -13.60
N GLU A 356 -6.40 -7.86 -14.80
CA GLU A 356 -6.66 -9.02 -15.67
C GLU A 356 -5.37 -9.69 -16.15
N ARG A 357 -4.34 -8.90 -16.46
CA ARG A 357 -3.04 -9.38 -16.93
C ARG A 357 -2.12 -9.93 -15.84
N LYS A 358 -2.48 -9.77 -14.56
CA LYS A 358 -1.62 -10.15 -13.43
C LYS A 358 -1.09 -11.58 -13.53
N ALA A 359 -1.96 -12.55 -13.74
CA ALA A 359 -1.57 -13.97 -13.83
C ALA A 359 -0.66 -14.26 -15.03
N GLU A 360 -0.91 -13.60 -16.18
CA GLU A 360 -0.07 -13.73 -17.37
C GLU A 360 1.31 -13.11 -17.14
N VAL A 361 1.38 -11.92 -16.55
CA VAL A 361 2.64 -11.24 -16.19
C VAL A 361 3.47 -12.10 -15.24
N ASP A 362 2.86 -12.64 -14.20
CA ASP A 362 3.54 -13.48 -13.22
C ASP A 362 4.16 -14.73 -13.84
N LYS A 363 3.39 -15.41 -14.70
CA LYS A 363 3.84 -16.61 -15.41
C LYS A 363 4.98 -16.31 -16.36
N LEU A 364 4.77 -15.36 -17.27
CA LEU A 364 5.77 -15.03 -18.29
C LEU A 364 7.06 -14.48 -17.69
N TRP A 365 6.95 -13.69 -16.62
CA TRP A 365 8.13 -13.19 -15.91
C TRP A 365 8.90 -14.34 -15.24
N ALA A 366 8.21 -15.27 -14.58
CA ALA A 366 8.86 -16.43 -13.96
C ALA A 366 9.58 -17.31 -15.00
N GLU A 367 8.99 -17.51 -16.16
CA GLU A 367 9.59 -18.23 -17.29
C GLU A 367 10.85 -17.51 -17.81
N ALA A 368 10.75 -16.20 -18.04
CA ALA A 368 11.85 -15.41 -18.66
C ALA A 368 13.03 -15.16 -17.71
N VAL A 369 12.75 -15.02 -16.39
CA VAL A 369 13.73 -14.59 -15.39
C VAL A 369 14.22 -15.74 -14.53
N LEU A 370 13.33 -16.66 -14.12
CA LEU A 370 13.68 -17.76 -13.23
C LEU A 370 13.83 -19.11 -13.94
N GLY A 371 13.47 -19.20 -15.22
CA GLY A 371 13.50 -20.45 -16.00
C GLY A 371 12.49 -21.50 -15.50
N LYS A 372 11.34 -21.07 -14.95
CA LYS A 372 10.34 -21.94 -14.33
C LYS A 372 9.02 -21.89 -15.05
#